data_5ff712e7f0ff31848e041c7ad47abc51
#
_entry.id   5ff712e7f0ff31848e041c7ad47abc51
#
_cell.length_a   1.000
_cell.length_b   1.000
_cell.length_c   1.000
_cell.angle_alpha   90.00
_cell.angle_beta   90.00
_cell.angle_gamma   90.00
#
_symmetry.space_group_name_H-M   'P 1'
#
loop_
_entity.id
_entity.type
_entity.pdbx_description
1 polymer ?
#
loop_
_entity_poly.entity_id
_entity_poly.type
_entity_poly.pdbx_seq_one_letter_code
_entity_poly.pdbx_strand_id
1 'polypeptide(L)'
;NRLGMTDRLDEKGFHVKKRDQFVDPEGELSTPFYFSKHTDHPRAKTWQVDRETFDTMMMERAREAGAQVREGIKVLDFIEQDGVVIGVQAEDAAGKRFELRAPVTMDASGRDALFQRKKKWRKRDPKLNKIAIWTLYKGAKRDPGVDEGATTVAYVQGKGWFWNIPLKDDIVSTGIVAERDYLYRDGRDLAEIYEREIKENKWVEEHLSEGEQFGEYWVTGEYSYRAENCATDGLILIGDAFAFLDPVFSSGVYLALTTGSLGADAVEKALADGDTGSQQFSDYGERVCQGIEWMRKLVYAFYDEDFSFKDVVTKYAEVRRDLTDCLIGDLIDKDYTELFDRVSEFAELPNELPHGKVARSGALA
;
A
#
# COMPACT_ATOMS: atom_id res chain seq x y z
N ASN A 1 -4.33 11.55 -13.10
CA ASN A 1 -4.37 12.72 -14.01
C ASN A 1 -3.24 13.73 -13.75
N ARG A 2 -2.89 14.05 -12.49
CA ARG A 2 -1.84 15.03 -12.15
C ARG A 2 -0.49 14.72 -12.82
N LEU A 3 -0.11 13.45 -12.91
CA LEU A 3 1.16 12.99 -13.50
C LEU A 3 1.08 12.80 -15.02
N GLY A 4 -0.11 12.96 -15.65
CA GLY A 4 -0.31 12.75 -17.09
C GLY A 4 -0.16 11.29 -17.52
N MET A 5 -0.48 10.32 -16.65
CA MET A 5 -0.26 8.89 -16.92
C MET A 5 -1.50 8.13 -17.37
N THR A 6 -2.71 8.70 -17.25
CA THR A 6 -3.97 7.97 -17.50
C THR A 6 -4.03 7.35 -18.89
N ASP A 7 -3.77 8.17 -19.93
CA ASP A 7 -3.81 7.69 -21.32
C ASP A 7 -2.74 6.64 -21.60
N ARG A 8 -1.55 6.81 -21.01
CA ARG A 8 -0.45 5.83 -21.12
C ARG A 8 -0.77 4.49 -20.48
N LEU A 9 -1.52 4.48 -19.37
CA LEU A 9 -1.97 3.25 -18.71
C LEU A 9 -2.99 2.51 -19.59
N ASP A 10 -3.92 3.23 -20.21
CA ASP A 10 -4.88 2.66 -21.14
C ASP A 10 -4.19 2.09 -22.39
N GLU A 11 -3.20 2.79 -22.97
CA GLU A 11 -2.41 2.35 -24.13
C GLU A 11 -1.58 1.08 -23.85
N LYS A 12 -1.09 0.90 -22.63
CA LYS A 12 -0.32 -0.30 -22.25
C LYS A 12 -1.16 -1.57 -22.16
N GLY A 13 -2.50 -1.43 -22.15
CA GLY A 13 -3.41 -2.58 -22.14
C GLY A 13 -3.32 -3.41 -20.86
N PHE A 14 -3.11 -2.78 -19.71
CA PHE A 14 -3.26 -3.45 -18.42
C PHE A 14 -4.71 -3.87 -18.19
N HIS A 15 -4.91 -4.96 -17.46
CA HIS A 15 -6.26 -5.37 -17.10
C HIS A 15 -6.98 -4.29 -16.28
N VAL A 16 -8.20 -3.95 -16.70
CA VAL A 16 -9.02 -2.93 -16.02
C VAL A 16 -9.70 -3.58 -14.82
N LYS A 17 -9.42 -3.08 -13.64
CA LYS A 17 -10.10 -3.45 -12.41
C LYS A 17 -11.31 -2.55 -12.20
N LYS A 18 -12.50 -3.16 -12.04
CA LYS A 18 -13.78 -2.46 -11.85
C LYS A 18 -14.40 -2.75 -10.49
N ARG A 19 -13.91 -3.78 -9.81
CA ARG A 19 -14.37 -4.21 -8.48
C ARG A 19 -13.30 -4.99 -7.74
N ASP A 20 -13.47 -5.12 -6.45
CA ASP A 20 -12.91 -6.20 -5.66
C ASP A 20 -13.96 -7.29 -5.45
N GLN A 21 -13.51 -8.53 -5.34
CA GLN A 21 -14.33 -9.70 -5.10
C GLN A 21 -13.90 -10.35 -3.79
N PHE A 22 -14.86 -10.70 -2.96
CA PHE A 22 -14.60 -11.42 -1.72
C PHE A 22 -15.20 -12.80 -1.80
N VAL A 23 -14.50 -13.78 -1.27
CA VAL A 23 -14.86 -15.20 -1.29
C VAL A 23 -14.73 -15.76 0.13
N ASP A 24 -15.76 -16.44 0.60
CA ASP A 24 -15.71 -17.12 1.89
C ASP A 24 -14.90 -18.43 1.82
N PRO A 25 -14.60 -19.10 2.94
CA PRO A 25 -13.82 -20.35 2.93
C PRO A 25 -14.52 -21.50 2.18
N GLU A 26 -15.84 -21.50 2.10
CA GLU A 26 -16.64 -22.47 1.36
C GLU A 26 -16.60 -22.28 -0.15
N GLY A 27 -16.05 -21.14 -0.62
CA GLY A 27 -15.93 -20.78 -2.03
C GLY A 27 -17.09 -19.96 -2.58
N GLU A 28 -17.97 -19.47 -1.71
CA GLU A 28 -19.11 -18.65 -2.13
C GLU A 28 -18.69 -17.20 -2.34
N LEU A 29 -19.10 -16.65 -3.48
CA LEU A 29 -18.81 -15.27 -3.85
C LEU A 29 -19.72 -14.28 -3.12
N SER A 30 -19.14 -13.21 -2.60
CA SER A 30 -19.91 -12.06 -2.13
C SER A 30 -20.73 -11.44 -3.26
N THR A 31 -21.80 -10.72 -2.91
CA THR A 31 -22.54 -9.91 -3.89
C THR A 31 -21.59 -8.95 -4.61
N PRO A 32 -21.58 -8.91 -5.96
CA PRO A 32 -20.68 -8.05 -6.71
C PRO A 32 -20.79 -6.58 -6.32
N PHE A 33 -19.68 -5.98 -5.94
CA PHE A 33 -19.59 -4.59 -5.56
C PHE A 33 -18.77 -3.80 -6.60
N TYR A 34 -19.47 -3.34 -7.65
CA TYR A 34 -18.85 -2.52 -8.69
C TYR A 34 -18.75 -1.07 -8.24
N PHE A 35 -17.54 -0.54 -8.15
CA PHE A 35 -17.30 0.82 -7.66
C PHE A 35 -18.11 1.88 -8.39
N SER A 36 -18.17 1.80 -9.73
CA SER A 36 -18.92 2.74 -10.57
C SER A 36 -20.44 2.75 -10.37
N LYS A 37 -21.00 1.78 -9.65
CA LYS A 37 -22.42 1.77 -9.27
C LYS A 37 -22.70 2.58 -7.99
N HIS A 38 -21.66 2.93 -7.26
CA HIS A 38 -21.76 3.56 -5.94
C HIS A 38 -21.12 4.94 -5.88
N THR A 39 -20.22 5.25 -6.83
CA THR A 39 -19.58 6.57 -6.93
C THR A 39 -19.29 6.93 -8.38
N ASP A 40 -19.36 8.23 -8.69
CA ASP A 40 -18.93 8.82 -9.97
C ASP A 40 -17.45 9.21 -9.95
N HIS A 41 -16.73 8.86 -8.89
CA HIS A 41 -15.34 9.23 -8.72
C HIS A 41 -14.47 8.61 -9.83
N PRO A 42 -13.53 9.36 -10.45
CA PRO A 42 -12.67 8.81 -11.51
C PRO A 42 -11.86 7.58 -11.12
N ARG A 43 -11.59 7.39 -9.83
CA ARG A 43 -10.89 6.22 -9.27
C ARG A 43 -11.74 4.94 -9.24
N ALA A 44 -13.02 5.01 -9.56
CA ALA A 44 -13.88 3.83 -9.69
C ALA A 44 -13.43 2.89 -10.84
N LYS A 45 -12.52 3.35 -11.71
CA LYS A 45 -11.78 2.55 -12.68
C LYS A 45 -10.29 2.60 -12.34
N THR A 46 -9.65 1.45 -12.25
CA THR A 46 -8.21 1.31 -12.05
C THR A 46 -7.65 0.14 -12.86
N TRP A 47 -6.36 -0.17 -12.72
CA TRP A 47 -5.68 -1.19 -13.51
C TRP A 47 -4.94 -2.18 -12.61
N GLN A 48 -4.91 -3.44 -13.03
CA GLN A 48 -3.94 -4.43 -12.55
C GLN A 48 -2.66 -4.23 -13.34
N VAL A 49 -1.62 -3.77 -12.67
CA VAL A 49 -0.38 -3.41 -13.35
C VAL A 49 0.72 -4.44 -13.11
N ASP A 50 1.44 -4.78 -14.15
CA ASP A 50 2.77 -5.34 -14.01
C ASP A 50 3.73 -4.25 -13.52
N ARG A 51 4.37 -4.50 -12.37
CA ARG A 51 5.17 -3.49 -11.67
C ARG A 51 6.45 -3.10 -12.43
N GLU A 52 7.09 -4.03 -13.14
CA GLU A 52 8.28 -3.71 -13.95
C GLU A 52 7.93 -2.69 -15.02
N THR A 53 6.86 -2.94 -15.77
CA THR A 53 6.38 -2.03 -16.81
C THR A 53 5.90 -0.70 -16.20
N PHE A 54 5.10 -0.75 -15.15
CA PHE A 54 4.55 0.45 -14.51
C PHE A 54 5.64 1.34 -13.91
N ASP A 55 6.57 0.76 -13.15
CA ASP A 55 7.64 1.50 -12.50
C ASP A 55 8.59 2.13 -13.53
N THR A 56 8.89 1.41 -14.62
CA THR A 56 9.68 1.94 -15.75
C THR A 56 8.98 3.14 -16.40
N MET A 57 7.68 3.04 -16.68
CA MET A 57 6.90 4.15 -17.24
C MET A 57 6.92 5.39 -16.33
N MET A 58 6.85 5.19 -15.02
CA MET A 58 6.91 6.30 -14.05
C MET A 58 8.29 6.96 -14.03
N MET A 59 9.37 6.19 -14.10
CA MET A 59 10.73 6.72 -14.22
C MET A 59 10.94 7.51 -15.52
N GLU A 60 10.47 6.98 -16.65
CA GLU A 60 10.54 7.67 -17.94
C GLU A 60 9.76 8.98 -17.89
N ARG A 61 8.58 8.97 -17.30
CA ARG A 61 7.78 10.19 -17.12
C ARG A 61 8.49 11.24 -16.27
N ALA A 62 9.20 10.82 -15.23
CA ALA A 62 10.03 11.73 -14.44
C ALA A 62 11.17 12.36 -15.28
N ARG A 63 11.86 11.57 -16.13
CA ARG A 63 12.88 12.06 -17.05
C ARG A 63 12.33 13.08 -18.05
N GLU A 64 11.17 12.78 -18.62
CA GLU A 64 10.47 13.70 -19.56
C GLU A 64 10.09 15.03 -18.89
N ALA A 65 9.78 14.98 -17.58
CA ALA A 65 9.50 16.18 -16.80
C ALA A 65 10.77 16.96 -16.38
N GLY A 66 11.96 16.50 -16.79
CA GLY A 66 13.22 17.17 -16.51
C GLY A 66 13.98 16.67 -15.27
N ALA A 67 13.48 15.63 -14.58
CA ALA A 67 14.20 15.05 -13.47
C ALA A 67 15.45 14.28 -13.93
N GLN A 68 16.57 14.42 -13.19
CA GLN A 68 17.76 13.61 -13.40
C GLN A 68 17.59 12.26 -12.70
N VAL A 69 17.27 11.22 -13.46
CA VAL A 69 17.17 9.85 -12.95
C VAL A 69 18.50 9.13 -13.17
N ARG A 70 19.12 8.66 -12.08
CA ARG A 70 20.40 7.93 -12.09
C ARG A 70 20.15 6.52 -11.58
N GLU A 71 20.28 5.55 -12.48
CA GLU A 71 20.20 4.13 -12.17
C GLU A 71 21.58 3.57 -11.81
N GLY A 72 21.62 2.42 -11.13
CA GLY A 72 22.87 1.82 -10.69
C GLY A 72 23.58 2.59 -9.57
N ILE A 73 22.88 3.51 -8.91
CA ILE A 73 23.39 4.28 -7.77
C ILE A 73 22.73 3.79 -6.49
N LYS A 74 23.54 3.39 -5.53
CA LYS A 74 23.09 2.96 -4.21
C LYS A 74 23.29 4.08 -3.20
N VAL A 75 22.21 4.53 -2.56
CA VAL A 75 22.32 5.42 -1.40
C VAL A 75 22.77 4.60 -0.20
N LEU A 76 23.86 5.05 0.43
CA LEU A 76 24.47 4.36 1.57
C LEU A 76 24.06 4.98 2.91
N ASP A 77 24.00 6.32 2.98
CA ASP A 77 23.71 7.04 4.21
C ASP A 77 23.24 8.48 3.92
N PHE A 78 22.74 9.15 4.93
CA PHE A 78 22.37 10.56 4.92
C PHE A 78 23.50 11.43 5.49
N ILE A 79 23.71 12.60 4.87
CA ILE A 79 24.66 13.60 5.34
C ILE A 79 23.90 14.55 6.25
N GLU A 80 24.29 14.62 7.51
CA GLU A 80 23.70 15.49 8.51
C GLU A 80 24.74 16.52 9.00
N GLN A 81 24.33 17.78 9.12
CA GLN A 81 25.11 18.84 9.69
C GLN A 81 24.24 19.63 10.65
N ASP A 82 24.68 19.76 11.90
CA ASP A 82 23.94 20.48 12.97
C ASP A 82 22.48 20.03 13.13
N GLY A 83 22.22 18.70 12.90
CA GLY A 83 20.89 18.12 13.00
C GLY A 83 20.04 18.23 11.72
N VAL A 84 20.51 18.96 10.70
CA VAL A 84 19.83 19.13 9.42
C VAL A 84 20.36 18.13 8.41
N VAL A 85 19.47 17.45 7.68
CA VAL A 85 19.85 16.60 6.53
C VAL A 85 20.14 17.50 5.34
N ILE A 86 21.36 17.40 4.80
CA ILE A 86 21.85 18.24 3.71
C ILE A 86 22.19 17.44 2.44
N GLY A 87 21.83 16.15 2.40
CA GLY A 87 22.08 15.27 1.26
C GLY A 87 22.30 13.83 1.63
N VAL A 88 22.89 13.09 0.69
CA VAL A 88 23.14 11.65 0.83
C VAL A 88 24.55 11.27 0.38
N GLN A 89 25.09 10.22 0.99
CA GLN A 89 26.26 9.49 0.48
C GLN A 89 25.79 8.37 -0.44
N ALA A 90 26.37 8.26 -1.60
CA ALA A 90 26.00 7.30 -2.61
C ALA A 90 27.22 6.57 -3.18
N GLU A 91 26.98 5.43 -3.81
CA GLU A 91 27.99 4.59 -4.46
C GLU A 91 27.48 4.16 -5.84
N ASP A 92 28.31 4.25 -6.87
CA ASP A 92 27.97 3.79 -8.20
C ASP A 92 28.28 2.28 -8.38
N ALA A 93 27.90 1.74 -9.54
CA ALA A 93 28.13 0.33 -9.87
C ALA A 93 29.62 -0.08 -9.90
N ALA A 94 30.56 0.88 -10.01
CA ALA A 94 32.00 0.64 -9.94
C ALA A 94 32.54 0.71 -8.50
N GLY A 95 31.69 0.94 -7.50
CA GLY A 95 32.08 1.08 -6.09
C GLY A 95 32.63 2.45 -5.73
N LYS A 96 32.54 3.45 -6.63
CA LYS A 96 32.99 4.81 -6.36
C LYS A 96 31.96 5.53 -5.50
N ARG A 97 32.39 6.02 -4.34
CA ARG A 97 31.56 6.81 -3.42
C ARG A 97 31.62 8.29 -3.75
N PHE A 98 30.50 8.96 -3.58
CA PHE A 98 30.35 10.39 -3.78
C PHE A 98 29.19 10.94 -2.94
N GLU A 99 29.12 12.24 -2.80
CA GLU A 99 28.06 12.94 -2.11
C GLU A 99 27.11 13.63 -3.09
N LEU A 100 25.82 13.64 -2.78
CA LEU A 100 24.82 14.48 -3.41
C LEU A 100 24.22 15.38 -2.33
N ARG A 101 24.26 16.67 -2.53
CA ARG A 101 23.76 17.67 -1.60
C ARG A 101 22.54 18.37 -2.16
N ALA A 102 21.55 18.60 -1.30
CA ALA A 102 20.32 19.30 -1.64
C ALA A 102 19.74 19.97 -0.40
N PRO A 103 18.98 21.07 -0.56
CA PRO A 103 18.30 21.73 0.55
C PRO A 103 17.28 20.84 1.24
N VAL A 104 16.61 19.95 0.47
CA VAL A 104 15.67 18.95 0.99
C VAL A 104 15.93 17.61 0.32
N THR A 105 15.93 16.54 1.10
CA THR A 105 15.96 15.15 0.66
C THR A 105 14.59 14.52 0.86
N MET A 106 14.05 13.84 -0.18
CA MET A 106 12.84 13.03 -0.06
C MET A 106 13.24 11.56 0.00
N ASP A 107 13.03 10.90 1.15
CA ASP A 107 13.27 9.45 1.26
C ASP A 107 12.07 8.69 0.70
N ALA A 108 12.27 8.11 -0.48
CA ALA A 108 11.33 7.23 -1.19
C ALA A 108 11.88 5.80 -1.29
N SER A 109 12.70 5.36 -0.36
CA SER A 109 13.39 4.07 -0.37
C SER A 109 12.46 2.87 -0.18
N GLY A 110 11.14 3.08 -0.21
CA GLY A 110 10.16 2.03 -0.09
C GLY A 110 10.27 1.32 1.26
N ARG A 111 10.09 0.01 1.27
CA ARG A 111 10.14 -0.82 2.50
C ARG A 111 11.53 -0.93 3.11
N ASP A 112 12.59 -0.60 2.38
CA ASP A 112 13.94 -0.46 2.95
C ASP A 112 13.97 0.66 4.01
N ALA A 113 13.16 1.72 3.83
CA ALA A 113 12.93 2.79 4.78
C ALA A 113 14.23 3.27 5.43
N LEU A 114 15.16 3.72 4.58
CA LEU A 114 16.56 3.95 4.95
C LEU A 114 16.69 4.90 6.13
N PHE A 115 15.99 6.04 6.09
CA PHE A 115 16.06 7.03 7.17
C PHE A 115 15.37 6.54 8.44
N GLN A 116 14.18 5.92 8.34
CA GLN A 116 13.50 5.32 9.49
C GLN A 116 14.40 4.32 10.23
N ARG A 117 15.10 3.47 9.48
CA ARG A 117 16.01 2.46 10.05
C ARG A 117 17.20 3.12 10.74
N LYS A 118 17.81 4.11 10.11
CA LYS A 118 18.91 4.90 10.69
C LYS A 118 18.51 5.55 12.01
N LYS A 119 17.34 6.19 12.06
CA LYS A 119 16.84 6.90 13.24
C LYS A 119 16.10 6.01 14.25
N LYS A 120 15.86 4.74 13.92
CA LYS A 120 15.03 3.78 14.69
C LYS A 120 13.59 4.30 14.89
N TRP A 121 13.05 4.96 13.87
CA TRP A 121 11.72 5.55 13.89
C TRP A 121 10.60 4.58 13.52
N ARG A 122 10.92 3.37 13.05
CA ARG A 122 9.90 2.40 12.66
C ARG A 122 9.10 1.92 13.88
N LYS A 123 7.81 2.22 13.88
CA LYS A 123 6.84 1.73 14.87
C LYS A 123 5.88 0.79 14.15
N ARG A 124 5.84 -0.46 14.58
CA ARG A 124 4.92 -1.47 14.05
C ARG A 124 3.52 -1.23 14.60
N ASP A 125 2.50 -1.57 13.80
CA ASP A 125 1.15 -1.66 14.30
C ASP A 125 1.05 -2.81 15.31
N PRO A 126 0.47 -2.60 16.49
CA PRO A 126 0.50 -3.58 17.56
C PRO A 126 -0.30 -4.86 17.27
N LYS A 127 -1.34 -4.79 16.42
CA LYS A 127 -2.24 -5.93 16.14
C LYS A 127 -2.07 -6.52 14.72
N LEU A 128 -1.29 -5.90 13.84
CA LEU A 128 -1.15 -6.32 12.44
C LEU A 128 0.24 -6.93 12.17
N ASN A 129 0.51 -8.12 12.74
CA ASN A 129 1.79 -8.84 12.56
C ASN A 129 1.63 -9.98 11.56
N LYS A 130 1.37 -9.62 10.30
CA LYS A 130 1.14 -10.58 9.23
C LYS A 130 2.40 -10.79 8.38
N ILE A 131 2.47 -11.93 7.72
CA ILE A 131 3.42 -12.20 6.62
C ILE A 131 2.64 -12.65 5.39
N ALA A 132 3.25 -12.52 4.22
CA ALA A 132 2.72 -13.12 3.00
C ALA A 132 3.67 -14.16 2.44
N ILE A 133 3.12 -15.25 1.91
CA ILE A 133 3.80 -16.22 1.04
C ILE A 133 3.06 -16.20 -0.29
N TRP A 134 3.79 -16.07 -1.41
CA TRP A 134 3.16 -15.91 -2.71
C TRP A 134 3.99 -16.46 -3.85
N THR A 135 3.30 -16.70 -4.97
CA THR A 135 3.91 -17.19 -6.21
C THR A 135 3.08 -16.76 -7.43
N LEU A 136 3.44 -17.24 -8.60
CA LEU A 136 2.74 -17.02 -9.85
C LEU A 136 2.20 -18.35 -10.39
N TYR A 137 1.05 -18.28 -11.06
CA TYR A 137 0.47 -19.38 -11.83
C TYR A 137 0.24 -18.95 -13.27
N LYS A 138 0.41 -19.86 -14.19
CA LYS A 138 0.06 -19.69 -15.60
C LYS A 138 -1.07 -20.64 -15.96
N GLY A 139 -2.08 -20.17 -16.73
CA GLY A 139 -3.22 -20.98 -17.10
C GLY A 139 -4.21 -21.26 -15.97
N ALA A 140 -4.12 -20.55 -14.86
CA ALA A 140 -5.12 -20.64 -13.79
C ALA A 140 -6.47 -20.11 -14.26
N LYS A 141 -7.55 -20.69 -13.74
CA LYS A 141 -8.92 -20.31 -14.09
C LYS A 141 -9.16 -18.82 -13.82
N ARG A 142 -9.85 -18.15 -14.75
CA ARG A 142 -10.25 -16.74 -14.63
C ARG A 142 -11.75 -16.60 -14.69
N ASP A 143 -12.29 -15.66 -13.97
CA ASP A 143 -13.70 -15.32 -14.07
C ASP A 143 -13.98 -14.67 -15.43
N PRO A 144 -15.13 -14.97 -16.07
CA PRO A 144 -15.40 -14.48 -17.41
C PRO A 144 -15.92 -13.03 -17.43
N GLY A 145 -15.72 -12.36 -18.56
CA GLY A 145 -16.37 -11.09 -18.90
C GLY A 145 -15.86 -9.90 -18.08
N VAL A 146 -16.75 -9.16 -17.43
CA VAL A 146 -16.39 -7.93 -16.71
C VAL A 146 -15.53 -8.18 -15.45
N ASP A 147 -15.51 -9.41 -14.99
CA ASP A 147 -14.85 -9.83 -13.76
C ASP A 147 -13.47 -10.45 -14.01
N GLU A 148 -13.06 -10.62 -15.26
CA GLU A 148 -11.76 -11.17 -15.65
C GLU A 148 -10.56 -10.45 -14.99
N GLY A 149 -10.69 -9.14 -14.78
CA GLY A 149 -9.66 -8.33 -14.11
C GLY A 149 -9.92 -8.05 -12.63
N ALA A 150 -10.88 -8.73 -11.99
CA ALA A 150 -11.16 -8.52 -10.57
C ALA A 150 -10.00 -8.99 -9.69
N THR A 151 -9.67 -8.20 -8.66
CA THR A 151 -8.88 -8.72 -7.54
C THR A 151 -9.78 -9.54 -6.65
N THR A 152 -9.44 -10.80 -6.42
CA THR A 152 -10.17 -11.65 -5.47
C THR A 152 -9.42 -11.69 -4.15
N VAL A 153 -10.16 -11.45 -3.07
CA VAL A 153 -9.74 -11.65 -1.68
C VAL A 153 -10.52 -12.83 -1.14
N ALA A 154 -9.85 -13.97 -0.94
CA ALA A 154 -10.48 -15.18 -0.47
C ALA A 154 -10.08 -15.45 0.99
N TYR A 155 -11.07 -15.57 1.88
CA TYR A 155 -10.84 -15.71 3.31
C TYR A 155 -10.30 -17.09 3.68
N VAL A 156 -9.38 -17.11 4.63
CA VAL A 156 -9.02 -18.30 5.43
C VAL A 156 -9.54 -18.05 6.83
N GLN A 157 -10.59 -18.76 7.22
CA GLN A 157 -11.39 -18.46 8.42
C GLN A 157 -10.54 -18.30 9.68
N GLY A 158 -10.64 -17.14 10.32
CA GLY A 158 -9.92 -16.81 11.55
C GLY A 158 -8.39 -16.77 11.41
N LYS A 159 -7.84 -16.83 10.18
CA LYS A 159 -6.39 -16.93 9.94
C LYS A 159 -5.84 -15.81 9.08
N GLY A 160 -6.49 -15.50 7.97
CA GLY A 160 -6.01 -14.53 7.00
C GLY A 160 -6.79 -14.56 5.70
N TRP A 161 -6.11 -14.30 4.60
CA TRP A 161 -6.74 -14.22 3.30
C TRP A 161 -5.76 -14.49 2.17
N PHE A 162 -6.28 -14.98 1.05
CA PHE A 162 -5.57 -15.05 -0.22
C PHE A 162 -5.89 -13.85 -1.09
N TRP A 163 -4.92 -13.38 -1.86
CA TRP A 163 -5.20 -12.62 -3.06
C TRP A 163 -5.12 -13.52 -4.29
N ASN A 164 -5.93 -13.21 -5.29
CA ASN A 164 -5.82 -13.76 -6.64
C ASN A 164 -5.98 -12.61 -7.63
N ILE A 165 -4.91 -12.27 -8.34
CA ILE A 165 -4.81 -11.09 -9.20
C ILE A 165 -4.44 -11.52 -10.61
N PRO A 166 -5.40 -11.48 -11.57
CA PRO A 166 -5.12 -11.73 -12.98
C PRO A 166 -4.20 -10.65 -13.55
N LEU A 167 -3.12 -11.09 -14.18
CA LEU A 167 -2.16 -10.25 -14.90
C LEU A 167 -2.21 -10.57 -16.40
N LYS A 168 -1.39 -9.86 -17.20
CA LYS A 168 -1.20 -10.17 -18.63
C LYS A 168 -0.60 -11.55 -18.85
N ASP A 169 -0.64 -12.01 -20.10
CA ASP A 169 0.03 -13.24 -20.58
C ASP A 169 -0.41 -14.50 -19.84
N ASP A 170 -1.70 -14.55 -19.46
CA ASP A 170 -2.30 -15.68 -18.76
C ASP A 170 -1.67 -15.99 -17.40
N ILE A 171 -1.10 -14.98 -16.77
CA ILE A 171 -0.45 -15.06 -15.46
C ILE A 171 -1.44 -14.62 -14.39
N VAL A 172 -1.43 -15.33 -13.26
CA VAL A 172 -2.13 -14.95 -12.04
C VAL A 172 -1.11 -14.82 -10.92
N SER A 173 -1.10 -13.67 -10.24
CA SER A 173 -0.39 -13.52 -8.97
C SER A 173 -1.30 -13.95 -7.84
N THR A 174 -0.82 -14.86 -7.01
CA THR A 174 -1.61 -15.39 -5.90
C THR A 174 -0.74 -15.59 -4.66
N GLY A 175 -1.29 -15.33 -3.48
CA GLY A 175 -0.56 -15.45 -2.23
C GLY A 175 -1.46 -15.38 -1.01
N ILE A 176 -0.96 -15.90 0.10
CA ILE A 176 -1.63 -15.88 1.39
C ILE A 176 -1.01 -14.85 2.33
N VAL A 177 -1.84 -14.10 3.02
CA VAL A 177 -1.47 -13.21 4.13
C VAL A 177 -2.08 -13.76 5.41
N ALA A 178 -1.26 -14.08 6.38
CA ALA A 178 -1.72 -14.55 7.68
C ALA A 178 -0.69 -14.29 8.78
N GLU A 179 -1.04 -14.64 10.02
CA GLU A 179 -0.12 -14.62 11.15
C GLU A 179 1.10 -15.48 10.88
N ARG A 180 2.27 -14.95 11.24
CA ARG A 180 3.56 -15.65 11.03
C ARG A 180 3.60 -17.03 11.68
N ASP A 181 3.16 -17.12 12.93
CA ASP A 181 3.21 -18.38 13.70
C ASP A 181 2.22 -19.40 13.14
N TYR A 182 1.09 -18.95 12.60
CA TYR A 182 0.15 -19.80 11.90
C TYR A 182 0.75 -20.41 10.63
N LEU A 183 1.33 -19.59 9.75
CA LEU A 183 1.91 -20.08 8.49
C LEU A 183 3.09 -21.04 8.74
N TYR A 184 3.92 -20.77 9.72
CA TYR A 184 5.09 -21.59 10.06
C TYR A 184 4.83 -22.69 11.09
N ARG A 185 3.55 -23.04 11.37
CA ARG A 185 3.18 -24.03 12.42
C ARG A 185 3.79 -25.42 12.22
N ASP A 186 3.96 -25.85 10.95
CA ASP A 186 4.41 -27.22 10.63
C ASP A 186 5.76 -27.26 9.90
N GLY A 187 6.37 -26.12 9.60
CA GLY A 187 7.63 -26.06 8.87
C GLY A 187 7.92 -24.69 8.26
N ARG A 188 8.96 -24.64 7.43
CA ARG A 188 9.40 -23.40 6.79
C ARG A 188 9.57 -23.49 5.27
N ASP A 189 9.27 -24.64 4.68
CA ASP A 189 9.23 -24.77 3.23
C ASP A 189 8.04 -23.98 2.68
N LEU A 190 8.33 -23.03 1.81
CA LEU A 190 7.31 -22.09 1.33
C LEU A 190 6.30 -22.77 0.39
N ALA A 191 6.76 -23.74 -0.41
CA ALA A 191 5.89 -24.49 -1.30
C ALA A 191 4.92 -25.38 -0.51
N GLU A 192 5.44 -26.16 0.46
CA GLU A 192 4.61 -27.01 1.32
C GLU A 192 3.58 -26.19 2.11
N ILE A 193 3.97 -25.03 2.62
CA ILE A 193 3.06 -24.12 3.33
C ILE A 193 1.98 -23.65 2.37
N TYR A 194 2.36 -23.16 1.18
CA TYR A 194 1.43 -22.59 0.23
C TYR A 194 0.42 -23.63 -0.26
N GLU A 195 0.86 -24.84 -0.63
CA GLU A 195 0.01 -25.94 -1.06
C GLU A 195 -0.93 -26.45 0.05
N ARG A 196 -0.50 -26.38 1.30
CA ARG A 196 -1.35 -26.67 2.45
C ARG A 196 -2.46 -25.64 2.59
N GLU A 197 -2.12 -24.35 2.49
CA GLU A 197 -3.07 -23.27 2.72
C GLU A 197 -4.09 -23.10 1.55
N ILE A 198 -3.73 -23.44 0.31
CA ILE A 198 -4.69 -23.45 -0.83
C ILE A 198 -5.95 -24.24 -0.47
N LYS A 199 -5.82 -25.36 0.23
CA LYS A 199 -6.93 -26.26 0.59
C LYS A 199 -7.89 -25.67 1.62
N GLU A 200 -7.50 -24.59 2.28
CA GLU A 200 -8.33 -23.87 3.27
C GLU A 200 -9.40 -22.99 2.61
N ASN A 201 -9.35 -22.80 1.27
CA ASN A 201 -10.38 -22.07 0.54
C ASN A 201 -10.71 -22.77 -0.79
N LYS A 202 -11.92 -23.26 -0.92
CA LYS A 202 -12.36 -24.05 -2.08
C LYS A 202 -12.28 -23.30 -3.42
N TRP A 203 -12.56 -22.00 -3.41
CA TRP A 203 -12.48 -21.19 -4.63
C TRP A 203 -11.03 -21.06 -5.12
N VAL A 204 -10.09 -20.85 -4.20
CA VAL A 204 -8.66 -20.76 -4.51
C VAL A 204 -8.15 -22.10 -5.04
N GLU A 205 -8.48 -23.21 -4.38
CA GLU A 205 -8.12 -24.56 -4.81
C GLU A 205 -8.64 -24.85 -6.23
N GLU A 206 -9.91 -24.56 -6.50
CA GLU A 206 -10.53 -24.78 -7.82
C GLU A 206 -9.88 -23.91 -8.90
N HIS A 207 -9.65 -22.61 -8.63
CA HIS A 207 -9.11 -21.68 -9.63
C HIS A 207 -7.64 -21.94 -9.96
N LEU A 208 -6.86 -22.47 -9.03
CA LEU A 208 -5.47 -22.82 -9.26
C LEU A 208 -5.26 -24.23 -9.81
N SER A 209 -6.27 -25.11 -9.69
CA SER A 209 -6.15 -26.55 -10.07
C SER A 209 -5.82 -26.80 -11.55
N GLU A 210 -6.23 -25.90 -12.43
CA GLU A 210 -5.98 -25.99 -13.88
C GLU A 210 -4.68 -25.29 -14.29
N GLY A 211 -4.10 -24.48 -13.40
CA GLY A 211 -2.91 -23.70 -13.65
C GLY A 211 -1.62 -24.44 -13.26
N GLU A 212 -0.53 -23.99 -13.86
CA GLU A 212 0.82 -24.46 -13.52
C GLU A 212 1.54 -23.38 -12.74
N GLN A 213 2.01 -23.71 -11.52
CA GLN A 213 2.86 -22.82 -10.74
C GLN A 213 4.19 -22.62 -11.47
N PHE A 214 4.67 -21.38 -11.57
CA PHE A 214 5.96 -21.08 -12.16
C PHE A 214 6.73 -20.01 -11.38
N GLY A 215 8.04 -20.01 -11.56
CA GLY A 215 8.94 -19.16 -10.78
C GLY A 215 9.18 -19.72 -9.39
N GLU A 216 9.47 -18.83 -8.45
CA GLU A 216 9.78 -19.17 -7.08
C GLU A 216 8.60 -18.87 -6.16
N TYR A 217 8.68 -19.37 -4.92
CA TYR A 217 7.87 -18.91 -3.83
C TYR A 217 8.61 -17.81 -3.08
N TRP A 218 7.93 -16.72 -2.84
CA TRP A 218 8.49 -15.58 -2.10
C TRP A 218 7.79 -15.42 -0.76
N VAL A 219 8.52 -14.88 0.19
CA VAL A 219 7.97 -14.50 1.49
C VAL A 219 8.32 -13.06 1.81
N THR A 220 7.37 -12.34 2.36
CA THR A 220 7.59 -10.99 2.86
C THR A 220 6.87 -10.79 4.18
N GLY A 221 7.43 -10.00 5.04
CA GLY A 221 6.88 -9.72 6.37
C GLY A 221 6.90 -8.25 6.70
N GLU A 222 6.57 -7.93 7.95
CA GLU A 222 6.50 -6.56 8.45
C GLU A 222 5.46 -5.71 7.75
N TYR A 223 4.25 -6.22 7.66
CA TYR A 223 3.10 -5.43 7.28
C TYR A 223 2.70 -4.50 8.41
N SER A 224 2.24 -3.30 8.04
CA SER A 224 1.71 -2.28 8.94
C SER A 224 2.73 -1.71 9.93
N TYR A 225 3.34 -0.64 9.51
CA TYR A 225 4.20 0.23 10.33
C TYR A 225 4.05 1.70 9.89
N ARG A 226 4.41 2.60 10.79
CA ARG A 226 4.55 4.03 10.49
C ARG A 226 5.79 4.59 11.18
N ALA A 227 6.46 5.55 10.54
CA ALA A 227 7.57 6.26 11.16
C ALA A 227 7.09 7.09 12.35
N GLU A 228 7.97 7.30 13.32
CA GLU A 228 7.71 8.18 14.46
C GLU A 228 7.39 9.62 14.04
N ASN A 229 8.07 10.11 12.99
CA ASN A 229 7.82 11.40 12.36
C ASN A 229 7.80 11.27 10.85
N CYS A 230 7.02 12.10 10.14
CA CYS A 230 7.00 12.14 8.67
C CYS A 230 8.18 12.93 8.08
N ALA A 231 8.84 13.77 8.87
CA ALA A 231 9.92 14.65 8.42
C ALA A 231 10.85 15.03 9.57
N THR A 232 12.02 15.53 9.20
CA THR A 232 12.96 16.27 10.05
C THR A 232 13.53 17.42 9.24
N ASP A 233 14.36 18.27 9.82
CA ASP A 233 14.97 19.40 9.11
C ASP A 233 15.76 18.90 7.90
N GLY A 234 15.42 19.40 6.71
CA GLY A 234 15.99 19.01 5.43
C GLY A 234 15.60 17.63 4.88
N LEU A 235 14.63 16.93 5.50
CA LEU A 235 14.19 15.62 4.99
C LEU A 235 12.71 15.35 5.24
N ILE A 236 12.06 14.75 4.23
CA ILE A 236 10.68 14.26 4.29
C ILE A 236 10.62 12.80 3.86
N LEU A 237 9.75 11.99 4.50
CA LEU A 237 9.49 10.59 4.18
C LEU A 237 8.24 10.47 3.31
N ILE A 238 8.27 9.65 2.27
CA ILE A 238 7.13 9.40 1.37
C ILE A 238 6.95 7.90 1.09
N GLY A 239 5.74 7.50 0.69
CA GLY A 239 5.40 6.11 0.42
C GLY A 239 5.71 5.17 1.58
N ASP A 240 6.15 3.96 1.25
CA ASP A 240 6.49 2.95 2.26
C ASP A 240 7.71 3.33 3.11
N ALA A 241 8.53 4.29 2.68
CA ALA A 241 9.58 4.86 3.52
C ALA A 241 9.00 5.67 4.69
N PHE A 242 7.74 6.10 4.62
CA PHE A 242 7.00 6.71 5.72
C PHE A 242 6.11 5.71 6.46
N ALA A 243 5.20 5.05 5.73
CA ALA A 243 4.22 4.15 6.32
C ALA A 243 3.79 3.07 5.35
N PHE A 244 3.60 1.87 5.85
CA PHE A 244 3.05 0.74 5.12
C PHE A 244 1.84 0.18 5.86
N LEU A 245 0.75 -0.05 5.13
CA LEU A 245 -0.45 -0.69 5.64
C LEU A 245 -0.61 -2.10 5.07
N ASP A 246 -1.32 -2.95 5.79
CA ASP A 246 -1.75 -4.25 5.30
C ASP A 246 -2.40 -4.10 3.91
N PRO A 247 -1.97 -4.91 2.92
CA PRO A 247 -2.33 -4.70 1.53
C PRO A 247 -3.72 -5.21 1.14
N VAL A 248 -4.58 -5.59 2.06
CA VAL A 248 -5.90 -6.18 1.76
C VAL A 248 -6.76 -5.29 0.84
N PHE A 249 -6.64 -3.97 0.95
CA PHE A 249 -7.34 -3.01 0.07
C PHE A 249 -6.45 -2.44 -1.04
N SER A 250 -5.29 -3.04 -1.31
CA SER A 250 -4.38 -2.66 -2.41
C SER A 250 -3.97 -1.17 -2.42
N SER A 251 -3.86 -0.53 -1.26
CA SER A 251 -3.65 0.94 -1.12
C SER A 251 -2.19 1.40 -1.33
N GLY A 252 -1.19 0.49 -1.37
CA GLY A 252 0.23 0.86 -1.32
C GLY A 252 0.69 1.77 -2.46
N VAL A 253 0.38 1.43 -3.72
CA VAL A 253 0.76 2.26 -4.89
C VAL A 253 0.06 3.62 -4.84
N TYR A 254 -1.22 3.63 -4.46
CA TYR A 254 -1.96 4.88 -4.26
C TYR A 254 -1.29 5.79 -3.21
N LEU A 255 -0.96 5.24 -2.05
CA LEU A 255 -0.30 5.99 -0.98
C LEU A 255 1.08 6.52 -1.44
N ALA A 256 1.87 5.72 -2.16
CA ALA A 256 3.15 6.15 -2.70
C ALA A 256 3.02 7.34 -3.67
N LEU A 257 2.06 7.28 -4.62
CA LEU A 257 1.80 8.36 -5.58
C LEU A 257 1.26 9.62 -4.89
N THR A 258 0.36 9.45 -3.93
CA THR A 258 -0.27 10.56 -3.21
C THR A 258 0.72 11.26 -2.29
N THR A 259 1.46 10.50 -1.48
CA THR A 259 2.48 11.08 -0.58
C THR A 259 3.63 11.70 -1.36
N GLY A 260 4.03 11.11 -2.50
CA GLY A 260 4.99 11.71 -3.42
C GLY A 260 4.53 13.06 -3.96
N SER A 261 3.25 13.16 -4.35
CA SER A 261 2.67 14.41 -4.86
C SER A 261 2.54 15.48 -3.78
N LEU A 262 2.00 15.12 -2.61
CA LEU A 262 1.85 16.04 -1.48
C LEU A 262 3.21 16.46 -0.90
N GLY A 263 4.15 15.51 -0.83
CA GLY A 263 5.52 15.80 -0.41
C GLY A 263 6.23 16.78 -1.36
N ALA A 264 6.03 16.63 -2.68
CA ALA A 264 6.57 17.57 -3.65
C ALA A 264 6.00 18.98 -3.46
N ASP A 265 4.68 19.14 -3.24
CA ASP A 265 4.05 20.43 -2.97
C ASP A 265 4.61 21.06 -1.68
N ALA A 266 4.79 20.26 -0.63
CA ALA A 266 5.35 20.73 0.64
C ALA A 266 6.81 21.17 0.49
N VAL A 267 7.62 20.41 -0.29
CA VAL A 267 9.02 20.76 -0.57
C VAL A 267 9.11 22.01 -1.44
N GLU A 268 8.28 22.15 -2.47
CA GLU A 268 8.22 23.36 -3.31
C GLU A 268 7.95 24.60 -2.46
N LYS A 269 6.97 24.52 -1.56
CA LYS A 269 6.64 25.60 -0.64
C LYS A 269 7.81 25.93 0.30
N ALA A 270 8.42 24.92 0.94
CA ALA A 270 9.55 25.09 1.84
C ALA A 270 10.75 25.78 1.16
N LEU A 271 11.05 25.40 -0.10
CA LEU A 271 12.10 26.01 -0.90
C LEU A 271 11.77 27.47 -1.28
N ALA A 272 10.51 27.76 -1.60
CA ALA A 272 10.06 29.11 -1.94
C ALA A 272 10.14 30.05 -0.70
N ASP A 273 9.80 29.53 0.47
CA ASP A 273 9.87 30.27 1.74
C ASP A 273 11.31 30.41 2.26
N GLY A 274 12.28 29.68 1.69
CA GLY A 274 13.67 29.63 2.14
C GLY A 274 13.86 28.97 3.51
N ASP A 275 12.87 28.18 3.96
CA ASP A 275 12.88 27.46 5.25
C ASP A 275 12.61 25.97 4.99
N THR A 276 13.59 25.13 5.29
CA THR A 276 13.52 23.68 5.15
C THR A 276 13.42 22.94 6.49
N GLY A 277 13.07 23.67 7.55
CA GLY A 277 12.81 23.12 8.88
C GLY A 277 11.59 22.19 8.86
N SER A 278 11.59 21.20 9.72
CA SER A 278 10.57 20.14 9.79
C SER A 278 9.14 20.68 9.93
N GLN A 279 8.94 21.84 10.56
CA GLN A 279 7.62 22.46 10.74
C GLN A 279 6.95 22.84 9.42
N GLN A 280 7.71 23.09 8.34
CA GLN A 280 7.17 23.32 7.00
C GLN A 280 6.41 22.10 6.44
N PHE A 281 6.69 20.91 6.97
CA PHE A 281 6.06 19.64 6.57
C PHE A 281 4.90 19.21 7.49
N SER A 282 4.46 20.06 8.43
CA SER A 282 3.41 19.72 9.40
C SER A 282 2.08 19.39 8.72
N ASP A 283 1.63 20.26 7.78
CA ASP A 283 0.38 20.04 7.02
C ASP A 283 0.42 18.74 6.22
N TYR A 284 1.55 18.42 5.59
CA TYR A 284 1.76 17.15 4.92
C TYR A 284 1.56 15.98 5.89
N GLY A 285 2.19 16.01 7.04
CA GLY A 285 2.10 14.97 8.05
C GLY A 285 0.68 14.77 8.59
N GLU A 286 -0.02 15.86 8.89
CA GLU A 286 -1.41 15.80 9.37
C GLU A 286 -2.33 15.14 8.35
N ARG A 287 -2.31 15.59 7.10
CA ARG A 287 -3.17 15.10 6.01
C ARG A 287 -2.90 13.63 5.68
N VAL A 288 -1.62 13.26 5.57
CA VAL A 288 -1.25 11.87 5.25
C VAL A 288 -1.57 10.93 6.40
N CYS A 289 -1.27 11.32 7.66
CA CYS A 289 -1.62 10.51 8.81
C CYS A 289 -3.13 10.28 8.92
N GLN A 290 -3.94 11.33 8.71
CA GLN A 290 -5.40 11.19 8.73
C GLN A 290 -5.91 10.21 7.68
N GLY A 291 -5.42 10.32 6.44
CA GLY A 291 -5.80 9.38 5.36
C GLY A 291 -5.38 7.94 5.66
N ILE A 292 -4.19 7.73 6.24
CA ILE A 292 -3.73 6.41 6.67
C ILE A 292 -4.61 5.85 7.79
N GLU A 293 -5.04 6.67 8.76
CA GLU A 293 -5.91 6.21 9.86
C GLU A 293 -7.29 5.76 9.35
N TRP A 294 -7.87 6.41 8.33
CA TRP A 294 -9.11 5.94 7.72
C TRP A 294 -8.96 4.54 7.14
N MET A 295 -7.91 4.31 6.35
CA MET A 295 -7.66 2.99 5.79
C MET A 295 -7.30 1.96 6.86
N ARG A 296 -6.56 2.35 7.90
CA ARG A 296 -6.21 1.48 9.01
C ARG A 296 -7.44 0.99 9.78
N LYS A 297 -8.44 1.84 9.99
CA LYS A 297 -9.74 1.44 10.58
C LYS A 297 -10.47 0.40 9.73
N LEU A 298 -10.46 0.54 8.39
CA LEU A 298 -11.02 -0.49 7.50
C LEU A 298 -10.27 -1.83 7.60
N VAL A 299 -8.94 -1.79 7.67
CA VAL A 299 -8.12 -3.01 7.83
C VAL A 299 -8.46 -3.72 9.14
N TYR A 300 -8.62 -2.98 10.23
CA TYR A 300 -9.01 -3.58 11.52
C TYR A 300 -10.40 -4.19 11.46
N ALA A 301 -11.38 -3.48 10.89
CA ALA A 301 -12.72 -4.02 10.68
C ALA A 301 -12.70 -5.29 9.82
N PHE A 302 -11.89 -5.33 8.76
CA PHE A 302 -11.73 -6.51 7.91
C PHE A 302 -11.22 -7.75 8.68
N TYR A 303 -10.34 -7.57 9.67
CA TYR A 303 -9.82 -8.68 10.49
C TYR A 303 -10.69 -9.05 11.69
N ASP A 304 -11.81 -8.38 11.90
CA ASP A 304 -12.82 -8.78 12.88
C ASP A 304 -13.70 -9.88 12.27
N GLU A 305 -13.70 -11.06 12.89
CA GLU A 305 -14.34 -12.27 12.31
C GLU A 305 -15.85 -12.14 12.17
N ASP A 306 -16.48 -11.34 13.01
CA ASP A 306 -17.93 -11.12 13.02
C ASP A 306 -18.35 -9.94 12.13
N PHE A 307 -17.40 -9.23 11.53
CA PHE A 307 -17.66 -8.02 10.76
C PHE A 307 -18.08 -8.28 9.32
N SER A 308 -19.08 -7.54 8.87
CA SER A 308 -19.54 -7.52 7.48
C SER A 308 -19.81 -6.10 6.99
N PHE A 309 -19.09 -5.68 5.95
CA PHE A 309 -19.37 -4.42 5.26
C PHE A 309 -20.82 -4.34 4.74
N LYS A 310 -21.39 -5.48 4.33
CA LYS A 310 -22.77 -5.59 3.87
C LYS A 310 -23.76 -5.22 4.98
N ASP A 311 -23.50 -5.64 6.20
CA ASP A 311 -24.40 -5.38 7.33
C ASP A 311 -24.37 -3.90 7.69
N VAL A 312 -23.21 -3.25 7.67
CA VAL A 312 -23.09 -1.80 7.86
C VAL A 312 -23.95 -1.05 6.85
N VAL A 313 -23.75 -1.29 5.54
CA VAL A 313 -24.49 -0.55 4.49
C VAL A 313 -25.94 -1.00 4.32
N THR A 314 -26.34 -2.12 4.89
CA THR A 314 -27.72 -2.55 4.96
C THR A 314 -28.45 -1.80 6.07
N LYS A 315 -27.81 -1.65 7.23
CA LYS A 315 -28.35 -0.91 8.37
C LYS A 315 -28.28 0.62 8.17
N TYR A 316 -27.20 1.10 7.55
CA TYR A 316 -26.86 2.50 7.35
C TYR A 316 -26.57 2.79 5.87
N ALA A 317 -27.62 2.90 5.07
CA ALA A 317 -27.48 3.08 3.63
C ALA A 317 -26.79 4.42 3.24
N GLU A 318 -26.89 5.42 4.12
CA GLU A 318 -26.30 6.75 3.93
C GLU A 318 -24.76 6.72 3.86
N VAL A 319 -24.10 5.84 4.60
CA VAL A 319 -22.63 5.75 4.60
C VAL A 319 -22.06 4.89 3.45
N ARG A 320 -22.90 4.33 2.58
CA ARG A 320 -22.45 3.46 1.48
C ARG A 320 -21.50 4.16 0.54
N ARG A 321 -21.75 5.43 0.21
CA ARG A 321 -20.89 6.23 -0.66
C ARG A 321 -19.53 6.45 0.01
N ASP A 322 -19.52 6.88 1.25
CA ASP A 322 -18.28 7.14 2.01
C ASP A 322 -17.44 5.87 2.16
N LEU A 323 -18.08 4.72 2.42
CA LEU A 323 -17.40 3.43 2.43
C LEU A 323 -16.77 3.14 1.06
N THR A 324 -17.49 3.37 -0.05
CA THR A 324 -16.96 3.15 -1.39
C THR A 324 -15.80 4.10 -1.68
N ASP A 325 -15.95 5.38 -1.37
CA ASP A 325 -14.92 6.39 -1.61
C ASP A 325 -13.66 6.09 -0.78
N CYS A 326 -13.81 5.63 0.47
CA CYS A 326 -12.71 5.18 1.30
C CYS A 326 -12.01 3.94 0.71
N LEU A 327 -12.77 2.92 0.24
CA LEU A 327 -12.22 1.70 -0.37
C LEU A 327 -11.46 1.95 -1.66
N ILE A 328 -11.88 2.90 -2.50
CA ILE A 328 -11.15 3.29 -3.72
C ILE A 328 -10.00 4.26 -3.46
N GLY A 329 -9.71 4.57 -2.20
CA GLY A 329 -8.57 5.38 -1.77
C GLY A 329 -8.78 6.89 -1.84
N ASP A 330 -10.02 7.41 -1.79
CA ASP A 330 -10.27 8.85 -1.66
C ASP A 330 -10.14 9.29 -0.20
N LEU A 331 -8.91 9.26 0.33
CA LEU A 331 -8.61 9.35 1.75
C LEU A 331 -8.15 10.72 2.23
N ILE A 332 -7.57 11.53 1.33
CA ILE A 332 -6.93 12.80 1.71
C ILE A 332 -7.97 13.92 1.71
N ASP A 333 -7.92 14.75 2.75
CA ASP A 333 -8.81 15.88 2.96
C ASP A 333 -10.31 15.47 3.04
N LYS A 334 -10.54 14.26 3.54
CA LYS A 334 -11.88 13.69 3.74
C LYS A 334 -12.15 13.48 5.22
N ASP A 335 -13.41 13.63 5.56
CA ASP A 335 -13.93 13.27 6.88
C ASP A 335 -14.84 12.06 6.76
N TYR A 336 -14.41 10.95 7.33
CA TYR A 336 -15.15 9.70 7.41
C TYR A 336 -15.60 9.37 8.85
N THR A 337 -15.72 10.38 9.71
CA THR A 337 -16.10 10.19 11.11
C THR A 337 -17.44 9.46 11.20
N GLU A 338 -18.46 9.90 10.46
CA GLU A 338 -19.78 9.26 10.47
C GLU A 338 -19.71 7.80 10.00
N LEU A 339 -18.96 7.51 8.93
CA LEU A 339 -18.75 6.13 8.48
C LEU A 339 -18.19 5.26 9.61
N PHE A 340 -17.12 5.71 10.25
CA PHE A 340 -16.44 4.90 11.27
C PHE A 340 -17.18 4.87 12.61
N ASP A 341 -18.01 5.84 12.92
CA ASP A 341 -18.97 5.75 14.03
C ASP A 341 -19.97 4.60 13.80
N ARG A 342 -20.46 4.43 12.55
CA ARG A 342 -21.34 3.31 12.19
C ARG A 342 -20.60 1.97 12.16
N VAL A 343 -19.39 1.93 11.61
CA VAL A 343 -18.56 0.71 11.58
C VAL A 343 -18.22 0.23 12.99
N SER A 344 -18.00 1.14 13.94
CA SER A 344 -17.68 0.81 15.34
C SER A 344 -18.81 0.08 16.10
N GLU A 345 -20.04 0.10 15.57
CA GLU A 345 -21.14 -0.70 16.11
C GLU A 345 -21.02 -2.20 15.74
N PHE A 346 -20.17 -2.55 14.79
CA PHE A 346 -20.01 -3.91 14.25
C PHE A 346 -18.59 -4.48 14.42
N ALA A 347 -17.59 -3.64 14.66
CA ALA A 347 -16.20 -4.05 14.81
C ALA A 347 -15.43 -3.20 15.82
N GLU A 348 -14.45 -3.79 16.50
CA GLU A 348 -13.53 -3.04 17.37
C GLU A 348 -12.52 -2.26 16.53
N LEU A 349 -12.66 -0.93 16.50
CA LEU A 349 -11.75 -0.06 15.76
C LEU A 349 -10.55 0.37 16.61
N PRO A 350 -9.38 0.57 15.99
CA PRO A 350 -8.17 1.01 16.68
C PRO A 350 -8.23 2.49 17.04
N ASN A 351 -7.63 2.86 18.15
CA ASN A 351 -7.30 4.25 18.42
C ASN A 351 -6.29 4.76 17.40
N GLU A 352 -6.31 6.06 17.10
CA GLU A 352 -5.32 6.68 16.25
C GLU A 352 -3.90 6.49 16.82
N LEU A 353 -2.94 6.23 15.93
CA LEU A 353 -1.54 6.15 16.33
C LEU A 353 -1.03 7.54 16.74
N PRO A 354 -0.37 7.67 17.91
CA PRO A 354 0.04 8.98 18.43
C PRO A 354 1.26 9.58 17.71
N HIS A 355 1.81 8.89 16.73
CA HIS A 355 3.05 9.25 16.04
C HIS A 355 2.84 9.39 14.53
N GLY A 356 3.86 9.84 13.80
CA GLY A 356 3.86 10.02 12.35
C GLY A 356 3.73 11.48 11.90
N LYS A 357 3.34 12.37 12.79
CA LYS A 357 3.32 13.82 12.53
C LYS A 357 4.69 14.42 12.85
N VAL A 358 4.94 15.65 12.41
CA VAL A 358 6.16 16.36 12.79
C VAL A 358 6.18 16.57 14.30
N ALA A 359 7.32 16.29 14.93
CA ALA A 359 7.49 16.58 16.36
C ALA A 359 7.30 18.08 16.64
N ARG A 360 6.48 18.41 17.63
CA ARG A 360 6.35 19.81 18.06
C ARG A 360 7.68 20.28 18.61
N SER A 361 8.16 21.44 18.16
CA SER A 361 9.36 22.09 18.71
C SER A 361 9.21 22.25 20.22
N GLY A 362 10.04 21.53 20.99
CA GLY A 362 10.03 21.51 22.47
C GLY A 362 9.82 20.12 23.10
N ALA A 363 9.66 19.04 22.33
CA ALA A 363 9.49 17.68 22.86
C ALA A 363 10.77 16.82 22.85
N LEU A 364 11.93 17.43 22.65
CA LEU A 364 13.23 16.79 22.84
C LEU A 364 13.76 17.20 24.22
N ALA A 365 13.31 16.52 25.26
CA ALA A 365 13.93 16.51 26.58
C ALA A 365 14.19 15.06 27.00
#